data_dcbe5f6b4d8ac9fe51f70811c5073216
#
_entry.id   dcbe5f6b4d8ac9fe51f70811c5073216
#
_cell.length_a   1.000
_cell.length_b   1.000
_cell.length_c   1.000
_cell.angle_alpha   90.00
_cell.angle_beta   90.00
_cell.angle_gamma   90.00
#
_symmetry.space_group_name_H-M   'P 1'
#
loop_
_entity.id
_entity.type
_entity.pdbx_description
1 polymer ?
#
loop_
_entity_poly.entity_id
_entity_poly.type
_entity_poly.pdbx_seq_one_letter_code
_entity_poly.pdbx_strand_id
1 'polypeptide(L)'
;MLSTFAAEEHGGHEGLSTYAEEIFRIGPFVVTNSMIMVWIVAVFIIVMAQLATRNMKLVPSGLQNFVEWLVESLYNFLEGILGKHLVKRTFWFFATIFVLILFTNWFGLIPGVGTITYGGKPVLRGANADLNMTAGMAFSFALLWFYWAITENGLKGFLAHIFAPKGKFSGLMSVLMLCVFGFVGVLEVISILFRPVALSFRLYGNIFAGENILESMMHIVGDKTYLAWLPPLPFYFMELLVGLIQALVFMLLTSVFLKLICDHGDHDDEKHSH
;
A
#
# COMPACT_ATOMS: atom_id res chain seq x y z
N MET A 1 -16.14 -40.35 -9.27
CA MET A 1 -15.38 -40.92 -8.14
C MET A 1 -14.26 -39.90 -7.77
N LEU A 2 -14.66 -38.63 -7.48
CA LEU A 2 -13.76 -37.52 -7.08
C LEU A 2 -14.60 -36.43 -6.40
N SER A 3 -15.45 -36.84 -5.43
CA SER A 3 -16.30 -35.90 -4.69
C SER A 3 -16.50 -36.37 -3.23
N THR A 4 -15.40 -36.66 -2.55
CA THR A 4 -15.47 -36.99 -1.11
C THR A 4 -14.12 -36.65 -0.44
N PHE A 5 -13.76 -35.36 -0.53
CA PHE A 5 -12.99 -34.73 0.54
C PHE A 5 -13.89 -33.64 1.13
N ALA A 6 -14.97 -34.12 1.75
CA ALA A 6 -15.67 -33.33 2.73
C ALA A 6 -14.72 -33.15 3.92
N ALA A 7 -14.40 -31.91 4.23
CA ALA A 7 -13.65 -31.52 5.40
C ALA A 7 -14.32 -32.13 6.64
N GLU A 8 -13.58 -32.96 7.36
CA GLU A 8 -13.89 -33.27 8.74
C GLU A 8 -13.81 -31.95 9.53
N GLU A 9 -14.94 -31.59 10.13
CA GLU A 9 -15.03 -30.60 11.20
C GLU A 9 -14.14 -31.05 12.36
N HIS A 10 -12.88 -30.64 12.32
CA HIS A 10 -12.11 -30.58 13.55
C HIS A 10 -12.48 -29.26 14.22
N GLY A 11 -13.09 -29.33 15.41
CA GLY A 11 -13.30 -28.21 16.33
C GLY A 11 -11.98 -27.59 16.81
N GLY A 12 -11.25 -26.99 15.90
CA GLY A 12 -10.09 -26.16 16.14
C GLY A 12 -10.48 -24.75 15.71
N HIS A 13 -10.13 -23.75 16.49
CA HIS A 13 -10.36 -22.33 16.26
C HIS A 13 -10.22 -22.01 14.76
N GLU A 14 -11.34 -21.73 14.09
CA GLU A 14 -11.30 -21.20 12.73
C GLU A 14 -10.71 -19.79 12.83
N GLY A 15 -9.43 -19.63 12.50
CA GLY A 15 -8.82 -18.31 12.33
C GLY A 15 -9.60 -17.49 11.32
N LEU A 16 -9.37 -16.17 11.29
CA LEU A 16 -10.03 -15.27 10.36
C LEU A 16 -9.98 -15.81 8.93
N SER A 17 -11.10 -15.73 8.22
CA SER A 17 -11.20 -16.12 6.82
C SER A 17 -10.08 -15.45 5.99
N THR A 18 -9.46 -16.18 5.07
CA THR A 18 -8.41 -15.63 4.18
C THR A 18 -8.96 -14.70 3.10
N TYR A 19 -10.27 -14.71 2.88
CA TYR A 19 -10.95 -13.90 1.86
C TYR A 19 -12.04 -13.02 2.49
N ALA A 20 -12.34 -11.89 1.81
CA ALA A 20 -13.41 -11.00 2.22
C ALA A 20 -14.77 -11.65 1.98
N GLU A 21 -15.66 -11.59 2.98
CA GLU A 21 -16.98 -12.19 2.91
C GLU A 21 -17.98 -11.30 2.18
N GLU A 22 -18.84 -11.94 1.40
CA GLU A 22 -19.93 -11.26 0.69
C GLU A 22 -21.05 -10.94 1.68
N ILE A 23 -21.39 -9.65 1.81
CA ILE A 23 -22.49 -9.16 2.67
C ILE A 23 -23.78 -9.03 1.89
N PHE A 24 -23.73 -8.39 0.71
CA PHE A 24 -24.89 -8.27 -0.17
C PHE A 24 -24.46 -8.07 -1.63
N ARG A 25 -25.41 -8.26 -2.54
CA ARG A 25 -25.23 -8.06 -4.00
C ARG A 25 -26.13 -6.96 -4.53
N ILE A 26 -25.54 -6.08 -5.36
CA ILE A 26 -26.27 -5.10 -6.14
C ILE A 26 -26.12 -5.47 -7.61
N GLY A 27 -27.06 -6.29 -8.13
CA GLY A 27 -26.97 -6.82 -9.49
C GLY A 27 -25.73 -7.72 -9.66
N PRO A 28 -24.82 -7.44 -10.61
CA PRO A 28 -23.58 -8.22 -10.82
C PRO A 28 -22.49 -7.88 -9.80
N PHE A 29 -22.62 -6.78 -9.03
CA PHE A 29 -21.61 -6.32 -8.10
C PHE A 29 -21.78 -6.98 -6.73
N VAL A 30 -20.72 -7.64 -6.28
CA VAL A 30 -20.59 -8.22 -4.94
C VAL A 30 -20.00 -7.18 -4.01
N VAL A 31 -20.72 -6.84 -2.92
CA VAL A 31 -20.21 -5.94 -1.88
C VAL A 31 -19.69 -6.78 -0.72
N THR A 32 -18.40 -6.63 -0.46
CA THR A 32 -17.70 -7.34 0.62
C THR A 32 -17.57 -6.48 1.88
N ASN A 33 -17.32 -7.13 3.01
CA ASN A 33 -17.10 -6.48 4.30
C ASN A 33 -15.88 -5.54 4.28
N SER A 34 -14.81 -5.89 3.55
CA SER A 34 -13.64 -5.02 3.37
C SER A 34 -13.98 -3.74 2.57
N MET A 35 -14.83 -3.82 1.53
CA MET A 35 -15.29 -2.66 0.76
C MET A 35 -16.07 -1.67 1.62
N ILE A 36 -16.93 -2.17 2.51
CA ILE A 36 -17.70 -1.30 3.44
C ILE A 36 -16.73 -0.52 4.34
N MET A 37 -15.70 -1.18 4.88
CA MET A 37 -14.69 -0.53 5.70
C MET A 37 -13.94 0.56 4.91
N VAL A 38 -13.55 0.30 3.66
CA VAL A 38 -12.90 1.30 2.80
C VAL A 38 -13.79 2.53 2.60
N TRP A 39 -15.08 2.33 2.35
CA TRP A 39 -16.01 3.46 2.18
C TRP A 39 -16.15 4.29 3.46
N ILE A 40 -16.21 3.65 4.63
CA ILE A 40 -16.25 4.34 5.92
C ILE A 40 -14.98 5.19 6.09
N VAL A 41 -13.80 4.62 5.84
CA VAL A 41 -12.52 5.33 5.95
C VAL A 41 -12.42 6.45 4.93
N ALA A 42 -12.85 6.24 3.69
CA ALA A 42 -12.84 7.28 2.66
C ALA A 42 -13.73 8.47 3.03
N VAL A 43 -14.96 8.20 3.51
CA VAL A 43 -15.85 9.25 4.00
C VAL A 43 -15.24 9.98 5.20
N PHE A 44 -14.64 9.27 6.14
CA PHE A 44 -13.96 9.87 7.29
C PHE A 44 -12.82 10.82 6.85
N ILE A 45 -11.94 10.39 5.92
CA ILE A 45 -10.84 11.20 5.40
C ILE A 45 -11.39 12.45 4.69
N ILE A 46 -12.42 12.30 3.85
CA ILE A 46 -13.05 13.42 3.13
C ILE A 46 -13.65 14.41 4.12
N VAL A 47 -14.41 13.96 5.12
CA VAL A 47 -15.02 14.82 6.15
C VAL A 47 -13.93 15.52 6.97
N MET A 48 -12.89 14.81 7.38
CA MET A 48 -11.75 15.37 8.11
C MET A 48 -11.06 16.48 7.29
N ALA A 49 -10.80 16.25 6.01
CA ALA A 49 -10.20 17.24 5.12
C ALA A 49 -11.13 18.46 4.93
N GLN A 50 -12.43 18.25 4.72
CA GLN A 50 -13.40 19.34 4.58
C GLN A 50 -13.52 20.17 5.85
N LEU A 51 -13.55 19.54 7.02
CA LEU A 51 -13.60 20.26 8.31
C LEU A 51 -12.32 21.07 8.56
N ALA A 52 -11.17 20.53 8.21
CA ALA A 52 -9.88 21.22 8.34
C ALA A 52 -9.79 22.45 7.41
N THR A 53 -10.37 22.37 6.21
CA THR A 53 -10.26 23.42 5.19
C THR A 53 -11.43 24.39 5.15
N ARG A 54 -12.52 24.14 5.91
CA ARG A 54 -13.75 24.94 5.87
C ARG A 54 -13.55 26.41 6.27
N ASN A 55 -12.73 26.65 7.29
CA ASN A 55 -12.47 27.99 7.84
C ASN A 55 -10.97 28.19 8.02
N MET A 56 -10.24 28.31 6.91
CA MET A 56 -8.78 28.45 6.93
C MET A 56 -8.37 29.78 7.55
N LYS A 57 -7.48 29.73 8.56
CA LYS A 57 -6.89 30.88 9.22
C LYS A 57 -5.41 30.95 8.90
N LEU A 58 -4.85 32.19 8.85
CA LEU A 58 -3.41 32.40 8.66
C LEU A 58 -2.55 31.79 9.79
N VAL A 59 -3.10 31.74 11.01
CA VAL A 59 -2.50 31.01 12.15
C VAL A 59 -3.38 29.78 12.38
N PRO A 60 -2.94 28.60 11.95
CA PRO A 60 -3.72 27.38 12.05
C PRO A 60 -3.94 26.97 13.51
N SER A 61 -5.12 26.45 13.81
CA SER A 61 -5.45 25.95 15.13
C SER A 61 -6.30 24.68 15.07
N GLY A 62 -6.16 23.81 16.07
CA GLY A 62 -6.93 22.57 16.17
C GLY A 62 -6.72 21.62 15.00
N LEU A 63 -7.80 21.18 14.36
CA LEU A 63 -7.76 20.19 13.26
C LEU A 63 -7.01 20.73 12.02
N GLN A 64 -7.14 22.02 11.70
CA GLN A 64 -6.37 22.65 10.61
C GLN A 64 -4.89 22.50 10.82
N ASN A 65 -4.39 22.84 12.04
CA ASN A 65 -2.97 22.73 12.37
C ASN A 65 -2.44 21.29 12.26
N PHE A 66 -3.26 20.31 12.67
CA PHE A 66 -2.87 18.89 12.56
C PHE A 66 -2.75 18.45 11.09
N VAL A 67 -3.74 18.80 10.26
CA VAL A 67 -3.74 18.41 8.85
C VAL A 67 -2.64 19.14 8.07
N GLU A 68 -2.41 20.43 8.31
CA GLU A 68 -1.31 21.19 7.72
C GLU A 68 0.05 20.60 8.11
N TRP A 69 0.26 20.33 9.41
CA TRP A 69 1.49 19.68 9.87
C TRP A 69 1.72 18.33 9.20
N LEU A 70 0.67 17.49 9.07
CA LEU A 70 0.78 16.19 8.42
C LEU A 70 1.16 16.33 6.94
N VAL A 71 0.45 17.22 6.22
CA VAL A 71 0.70 17.47 4.78
C VAL A 71 2.09 18.04 4.57
N GLU A 72 2.51 19.02 5.37
CA GLU A 72 3.83 19.64 5.29
C GLU A 72 4.95 18.63 5.61
N SER A 73 4.78 17.81 6.66
CA SER A 73 5.73 16.76 7.01
C SER A 73 5.90 15.74 5.90
N LEU A 74 4.80 15.30 5.29
CA LEU A 74 4.83 14.37 4.15
C LEU A 74 5.45 15.02 2.92
N TYR A 75 5.16 16.31 2.67
CA TYR A 75 5.74 17.02 1.54
C TYR A 75 7.25 17.14 1.67
N ASN A 76 7.74 17.60 2.82
CA ASN A 76 9.16 17.75 3.09
C ASN A 76 9.90 16.41 3.03
N PHE A 77 9.28 15.35 3.56
CA PHE A 77 9.83 14.01 3.47
C PHE A 77 9.96 13.51 2.03
N LEU A 78 8.90 13.66 1.23
CA LEU A 78 8.90 13.27 -0.19
C LEU A 78 9.80 14.17 -1.05
N GLU A 79 9.92 15.48 -0.74
CA GLU A 79 10.84 16.38 -1.42
C GLU A 79 12.30 15.94 -1.23
N GLY A 80 12.66 15.46 -0.05
CA GLY A 80 13.98 14.89 0.23
C GLY A 80 14.30 13.64 -0.60
N ILE A 81 13.27 12.89 -1.01
CA ILE A 81 13.43 11.68 -1.83
C ILE A 81 13.36 12.02 -3.33
N LEU A 82 12.27 12.62 -3.77
CA LEU A 82 11.93 12.83 -5.18
C LEU A 82 12.57 14.07 -5.80
N GLY A 83 12.96 15.04 -4.95
CA GLY A 83 13.39 16.37 -5.41
C GLY A 83 12.20 17.29 -5.73
N LYS A 84 12.50 18.59 -5.88
CA LYS A 84 11.49 19.67 -6.01
C LYS A 84 10.58 19.56 -7.22
N HIS A 85 11.08 19.01 -8.33
CA HIS A 85 10.30 18.91 -9.56
C HIS A 85 9.26 17.79 -9.50
N LEU A 86 9.70 16.56 -9.18
CA LEU A 86 8.83 15.38 -9.15
C LEU A 86 7.81 15.44 -8.01
N VAL A 87 8.19 15.95 -6.82
CA VAL A 87 7.27 16.02 -5.69
C VAL A 87 6.04 16.86 -6.00
N LYS A 88 6.17 18.02 -6.63
CA LYS A 88 5.03 18.89 -6.99
C LYS A 88 4.01 18.19 -7.86
N ARG A 89 4.46 17.27 -8.71
CA ARG A 89 3.62 16.57 -9.68
C ARG A 89 2.97 15.31 -9.11
N THR A 90 3.65 14.66 -8.17
CA THR A 90 3.27 13.31 -7.67
C THR A 90 2.79 13.30 -6.23
N PHE A 91 2.97 14.41 -5.49
CA PHE A 91 2.64 14.52 -4.06
C PHE A 91 1.20 14.11 -3.75
N TRP A 92 0.23 14.58 -4.56
CA TRP A 92 -1.18 14.28 -4.35
C TRP A 92 -1.45 12.77 -4.24
N PHE A 93 -0.78 11.96 -5.05
CA PHE A 93 -0.94 10.52 -5.04
C PHE A 93 -0.29 9.89 -3.81
N PHE A 94 0.98 10.21 -3.54
CA PHE A 94 1.71 9.64 -2.40
C PHE A 94 1.08 10.02 -1.05
N ALA A 95 0.65 11.26 -0.89
CA ALA A 95 -0.04 11.71 0.32
C ALA A 95 -1.38 11.00 0.48
N THR A 96 -2.17 10.88 -0.59
CA THR A 96 -3.48 10.21 -0.54
C THR A 96 -3.33 8.74 -0.18
N ILE A 97 -2.40 8.01 -0.83
CA ILE A 97 -2.22 6.58 -0.57
C ILE A 97 -1.66 6.32 0.82
N PHE A 98 -0.74 7.17 1.31
CA PHE A 98 -0.23 7.09 2.66
C PHE A 98 -1.34 7.24 3.70
N VAL A 99 -2.15 8.30 3.57
CA VAL A 99 -3.28 8.57 4.48
C VAL A 99 -4.31 7.46 4.41
N LEU A 100 -4.64 6.98 3.21
CA LEU A 100 -5.59 5.89 3.02
C LEU A 100 -5.10 4.60 3.70
N ILE A 101 -3.86 4.18 3.47
CA ILE A 101 -3.29 2.97 4.09
C ILE A 101 -3.22 3.12 5.60
N LEU A 102 -2.79 4.27 6.11
CA LEU A 102 -2.70 4.53 7.54
C LEU A 102 -4.07 4.40 8.23
N PHE A 103 -5.07 5.10 7.71
CA PHE A 103 -6.40 5.05 8.31
C PHE A 103 -7.10 3.71 8.11
N THR A 104 -6.93 3.03 6.98
CA THR A 104 -7.49 1.68 6.80
C THR A 104 -6.86 0.67 7.77
N ASN A 105 -5.57 0.77 8.07
CA ASN A 105 -4.90 -0.05 9.08
C ASN A 105 -5.45 0.25 10.49
N TRP A 106 -5.52 1.52 10.86
CA TRP A 106 -5.97 1.91 12.20
C TRP A 106 -7.47 1.64 12.43
N PHE A 107 -8.31 1.83 11.41
CA PHE A 107 -9.73 1.52 11.51
C PHE A 107 -9.98 0.02 11.63
N GLY A 108 -9.14 -0.83 11.03
CA GLY A 108 -9.18 -2.28 11.21
C GLY A 108 -8.95 -2.72 12.66
N LEU A 109 -8.20 -1.91 13.43
CA LEU A 109 -7.90 -2.19 14.85
C LEU A 109 -8.95 -1.66 15.83
N ILE A 110 -9.98 -0.94 15.39
CA ILE A 110 -11.02 -0.42 16.28
C ILE A 110 -11.73 -1.60 16.95
N PRO A 111 -11.84 -1.63 18.31
CA PRO A 111 -12.60 -2.66 19.01
C PRO A 111 -14.05 -2.68 18.51
N GLY A 112 -14.51 -3.84 18.06
CA GLY A 112 -15.83 -3.98 17.42
C GLY A 112 -15.77 -4.34 15.93
N VAL A 113 -14.64 -4.13 15.27
CA VAL A 113 -14.39 -4.68 13.92
C VAL A 113 -14.30 -6.21 14.05
N GLY A 114 -15.04 -6.93 13.20
CA GLY A 114 -15.15 -8.40 13.28
C GLY A 114 -16.21 -8.92 14.28
N THR A 115 -16.65 -8.12 15.27
CA THR A 115 -17.64 -8.57 16.25
C THR A 115 -19.09 -8.26 15.86
N ILE A 116 -19.30 -7.24 15.01
CA ILE A 116 -20.63 -6.89 14.49
C ILE A 116 -20.95 -7.85 13.34
N THR A 117 -21.88 -8.77 13.57
CA THR A 117 -22.29 -9.77 12.58
C THR A 117 -23.69 -9.51 12.03
N TYR A 118 -23.86 -9.73 10.73
CA TYR A 118 -25.14 -9.74 10.03
C TYR A 118 -25.29 -11.05 9.27
N GLY A 119 -26.35 -11.80 9.56
CA GLY A 119 -26.55 -13.12 8.95
C GLY A 119 -25.44 -14.14 9.27
N GLY A 120 -24.79 -14.02 10.44
CA GLY A 120 -23.69 -14.91 10.86
C GLY A 120 -22.31 -14.54 10.27
N LYS A 121 -22.22 -13.45 9.50
CA LYS A 121 -20.97 -12.97 8.89
C LYS A 121 -20.55 -11.62 9.48
N PRO A 122 -19.25 -11.39 9.71
CA PRO A 122 -18.79 -10.09 10.18
C PRO A 122 -19.01 -9.01 9.11
N VAL A 123 -19.70 -7.92 9.50
CA VAL A 123 -20.03 -6.78 8.60
C VAL A 123 -18.80 -5.94 8.31
N LEU A 124 -17.90 -5.82 9.27
CA LEU A 124 -16.69 -5.01 9.17
C LEU A 124 -15.46 -5.90 9.30
N ARG A 125 -14.49 -5.66 8.43
CA ARG A 125 -13.19 -6.33 8.42
C ARG A 125 -12.12 -5.32 8.08
N GLY A 126 -10.89 -5.52 8.56
CA GLY A 126 -9.75 -4.71 8.16
C GLY A 126 -9.61 -4.66 6.64
N ALA A 127 -9.66 -3.47 6.06
CA ALA A 127 -9.69 -3.31 4.60
C ALA A 127 -8.44 -3.89 3.93
N ASN A 128 -7.28 -3.74 4.57
CA ASN A 128 -6.00 -4.22 4.05
C ASN A 128 -5.75 -5.72 4.36
N ALA A 129 -6.61 -6.37 5.13
CA ALA A 129 -6.66 -7.83 5.26
C ALA A 129 -7.37 -8.51 4.07
N ASP A 130 -7.67 -7.76 3.01
CA ASP A 130 -8.18 -8.26 1.73
C ASP A 130 -7.14 -8.01 0.63
N LEU A 131 -6.70 -9.11 -0.01
CA LEU A 131 -5.71 -9.07 -1.09
C LEU A 131 -6.21 -8.27 -2.31
N ASN A 132 -7.52 -8.29 -2.60
CA ASN A 132 -8.07 -7.52 -3.72
C ASN A 132 -7.88 -6.01 -3.51
N MET A 133 -8.07 -5.54 -2.27
CA MET A 133 -7.88 -4.13 -1.92
C MET A 133 -6.42 -3.72 -2.03
N THR A 134 -5.52 -4.49 -1.42
CA THR A 134 -4.08 -4.20 -1.45
C THR A 134 -3.49 -4.33 -2.85
N ALA A 135 -3.95 -5.32 -3.64
CA ALA A 135 -3.60 -5.44 -5.05
C ALA A 135 -4.09 -4.24 -5.86
N GLY A 136 -5.33 -3.80 -5.65
CA GLY A 136 -5.90 -2.62 -6.31
C GLY A 136 -5.05 -1.37 -6.09
N MET A 137 -4.60 -1.11 -4.85
CA MET A 137 -3.70 0.02 -4.53
C MET A 137 -2.32 -0.13 -5.21
N ALA A 138 -1.72 -1.33 -5.15
CA ALA A 138 -0.41 -1.59 -5.75
C ALA A 138 -0.44 -1.49 -7.28
N PHE A 139 -1.50 -2.00 -7.93
CA PHE A 139 -1.66 -1.87 -9.37
C PHE A 139 -1.98 -0.43 -9.81
N SER A 140 -2.78 0.31 -9.05
CA SER A 140 -3.01 1.75 -9.30
C SER A 140 -1.68 2.53 -9.27
N PHE A 141 -0.82 2.24 -8.29
CA PHE A 141 0.53 2.78 -8.27
C PHE A 141 1.32 2.37 -9.51
N ALA A 142 1.32 1.08 -9.89
CA ALA A 142 2.09 0.60 -11.04
C ALA A 142 1.66 1.29 -12.35
N LEU A 143 0.37 1.53 -12.55
CA LEU A 143 -0.15 2.26 -13.72
C LEU A 143 0.31 3.72 -13.74
N LEU A 144 0.21 4.42 -12.60
CA LEU A 144 0.67 5.80 -12.49
C LEU A 144 2.19 5.92 -12.60
N TRP A 145 2.93 4.99 -12.00
CA TRP A 145 4.38 4.93 -12.13
C TRP A 145 4.81 4.76 -13.59
N PHE A 146 4.14 3.86 -14.32
CA PHE A 146 4.41 3.65 -15.75
C PHE A 146 4.07 4.90 -16.58
N TYR A 147 2.95 5.56 -16.26
CA TYR A 147 2.58 6.83 -16.89
C TYR A 147 3.64 7.91 -16.66
N TRP A 148 4.10 8.10 -15.42
CA TRP A 148 5.14 9.08 -15.10
C TRP A 148 6.49 8.71 -15.73
N ALA A 149 6.88 7.43 -15.68
CA ALA A 149 8.11 6.95 -16.30
C ALA A 149 8.18 7.26 -17.81
N ILE A 150 7.07 7.05 -18.53
CA ILE A 150 6.99 7.38 -19.95
C ILE A 150 6.95 8.91 -20.18
N THR A 151 6.26 9.65 -19.32
CA THR A 151 6.11 11.09 -19.50
C THR A 151 7.42 11.84 -19.27
N GLU A 152 8.25 11.39 -18.33
CA GLU A 152 9.55 12.01 -18.03
C GLU A 152 10.66 11.59 -19.04
N ASN A 153 10.74 10.32 -19.39
CA ASN A 153 11.84 9.79 -20.21
C ASN A 153 11.46 9.57 -21.68
N GLY A 154 10.18 9.60 -22.00
CA GLY A 154 9.68 9.12 -23.29
C GLY A 154 9.79 7.59 -23.42
N LEU A 155 9.06 6.99 -24.36
CA LEU A 155 9.06 5.53 -24.56
C LEU A 155 10.46 5.01 -24.98
N LYS A 156 11.16 5.75 -25.82
CA LYS A 156 12.52 5.39 -26.29
C LYS A 156 13.54 5.45 -25.15
N GLY A 157 13.49 6.52 -24.31
CA GLY A 157 14.36 6.67 -23.14
C GLY A 157 14.10 5.56 -22.11
N PHE A 158 12.84 5.24 -21.85
CA PHE A 158 12.46 4.14 -20.95
C PHE A 158 13.02 2.78 -21.40
N LEU A 159 12.87 2.43 -22.69
CA LEU A 159 13.42 1.18 -23.23
C LEU A 159 14.95 1.20 -23.24
N ALA A 160 15.56 2.32 -23.56
CA ALA A 160 17.01 2.48 -23.50
C ALA A 160 17.53 2.32 -22.07
N HIS A 161 16.83 2.86 -21.07
CA HIS A 161 17.19 2.70 -19.67
C HIS A 161 17.25 1.21 -19.24
N ILE A 162 16.34 0.40 -19.75
CA ILE A 162 16.24 -1.03 -19.41
C ILE A 162 17.26 -1.86 -20.17
N PHE A 163 17.46 -1.61 -21.46
CA PHE A 163 18.21 -2.49 -22.35
C PHE A 163 19.54 -1.91 -22.88
N ALA A 164 19.78 -0.60 -22.76
CA ALA A 164 20.99 -0.02 -23.32
C ALA A 164 22.23 -0.36 -22.51
N PRO A 165 23.33 -0.75 -23.16
CA PRO A 165 24.61 -0.98 -22.51
C PRO A 165 25.18 0.31 -21.94
N LYS A 166 25.41 0.36 -20.64
CA LYS A 166 26.03 1.51 -19.94
C LYS A 166 27.54 1.45 -20.15
N GLY A 167 28.04 1.88 -21.30
CA GLY A 167 29.48 1.98 -21.60
C GLY A 167 29.79 1.92 -23.09
N LYS A 168 30.96 2.48 -23.48
CA LYS A 168 31.50 2.36 -24.83
C LYS A 168 32.42 1.15 -24.91
N PHE A 169 31.93 0.09 -25.52
CA PHE A 169 32.70 -1.13 -25.76
C PHE A 169 33.00 -1.26 -27.25
N SER A 170 34.16 -1.81 -27.64
CA SER A 170 34.53 -2.05 -29.04
C SER A 170 34.88 -3.50 -29.27
N GLY A 171 34.68 -3.97 -30.51
CA GLY A 171 35.02 -5.33 -30.93
C GLY A 171 34.14 -6.44 -30.32
N LEU A 172 34.75 -7.62 -30.11
CA LEU A 172 34.08 -8.82 -29.58
C LEU A 172 33.41 -8.55 -28.18
N MET A 173 34.02 -7.68 -27.38
CA MET A 173 33.51 -7.29 -26.07
C MET A 173 32.16 -6.58 -26.19
N SER A 174 31.90 -5.84 -27.26
CA SER A 174 30.59 -5.19 -27.49
C SER A 174 29.46 -6.19 -27.69
N VAL A 175 29.72 -7.29 -28.40
CA VAL A 175 28.70 -8.34 -28.62
C VAL A 175 28.42 -9.08 -27.32
N LEU A 176 29.44 -9.42 -26.56
CA LEU A 176 29.29 -10.09 -25.25
C LEU A 176 28.52 -9.20 -24.27
N MET A 177 28.85 -7.90 -24.21
CA MET A 177 28.13 -6.95 -23.35
C MET A 177 26.68 -6.75 -23.79
N LEU A 178 26.37 -6.75 -25.10
CA LEU A 178 25.00 -6.69 -25.58
C LEU A 178 24.15 -7.87 -25.07
N CYS A 179 24.71 -9.09 -25.09
CA CYS A 179 24.03 -10.26 -24.53
C CYS A 179 23.82 -10.14 -23.01
N VAL A 180 24.84 -9.67 -22.28
CA VAL A 180 24.74 -9.48 -20.81
C VAL A 180 23.70 -8.42 -20.47
N PHE A 181 23.74 -7.25 -21.10
CA PHE A 181 22.78 -6.16 -20.86
C PHE A 181 21.37 -6.55 -21.32
N GLY A 182 21.22 -7.32 -22.38
CA GLY A 182 19.94 -7.90 -22.79
C GLY A 182 19.34 -8.78 -21.71
N PHE A 183 20.15 -9.67 -21.11
CA PHE A 183 19.71 -10.53 -20.01
C PHE A 183 19.39 -9.72 -18.75
N VAL A 184 20.22 -8.75 -18.38
CA VAL A 184 19.96 -7.84 -17.26
C VAL A 184 18.67 -7.05 -17.49
N GLY A 185 18.43 -6.57 -18.71
CA GLY A 185 17.18 -5.88 -19.07
C GLY A 185 15.93 -6.76 -18.90
N VAL A 186 16.01 -8.03 -19.25
CA VAL A 186 14.91 -8.99 -18.98
C VAL A 186 14.68 -9.15 -17.48
N LEU A 187 15.72 -9.28 -16.67
CA LEU A 187 15.60 -9.33 -15.20
C LEU A 187 14.99 -8.06 -14.63
N GLU A 188 15.35 -6.89 -15.17
CA GLU A 188 14.76 -5.60 -14.73
C GLU A 188 13.27 -5.54 -15.08
N VAL A 189 12.84 -5.98 -16.27
CA VAL A 189 11.41 -6.07 -16.62
C VAL A 189 10.66 -6.98 -15.66
N ILE A 190 11.21 -8.15 -15.37
CA ILE A 190 10.62 -9.07 -14.39
C ILE A 190 10.53 -8.39 -13.02
N SER A 191 11.58 -7.71 -12.57
CA SER A 191 11.63 -6.98 -11.31
C SER A 191 10.52 -5.91 -11.25
N ILE A 192 10.34 -5.12 -12.30
CA ILE A 192 9.30 -4.09 -12.41
C ILE A 192 7.89 -4.70 -12.29
N LEU A 193 7.64 -5.83 -12.94
CA LEU A 193 6.34 -6.50 -12.88
C LEU A 193 6.05 -7.11 -11.50
N PHE A 194 7.07 -7.59 -10.79
CA PHE A 194 6.91 -8.17 -9.46
C PHE A 194 6.82 -7.14 -8.33
N ARG A 195 7.22 -5.88 -8.54
CA ARG A 195 7.13 -4.81 -7.53
C ARG A 195 5.72 -4.61 -6.98
N PRO A 196 4.67 -4.42 -7.81
CA PRO A 196 3.29 -4.28 -7.30
C PRO A 196 2.81 -5.52 -6.54
N VAL A 197 3.18 -6.70 -7.03
CA VAL A 197 2.83 -7.97 -6.38
C VAL A 197 3.46 -8.06 -5.00
N ALA A 198 4.75 -7.77 -4.88
CA ALA A 198 5.46 -7.79 -3.60
C ALA A 198 4.90 -6.74 -2.61
N LEU A 199 4.52 -5.54 -3.10
CA LEU A 199 3.91 -4.49 -2.29
C LEU A 199 2.54 -4.92 -1.75
N SER A 200 1.69 -5.51 -2.59
CA SER A 200 0.36 -5.95 -2.19
C SER A 200 0.41 -7.08 -1.17
N PHE A 201 1.26 -8.09 -1.38
CA PHE A 201 1.45 -9.19 -0.42
C PHE A 201 2.06 -8.74 0.90
N ARG A 202 2.96 -7.77 0.88
CA ARG A 202 3.53 -7.20 2.11
C ARG A 202 2.47 -6.51 2.95
N LEU A 203 1.64 -5.67 2.31
CA LEU A 203 0.57 -4.95 3.01
C LEU A 203 -0.48 -5.93 3.55
N TYR A 204 -0.97 -6.83 2.71
CA TYR A 204 -1.92 -7.87 3.08
C TYR A 204 -1.37 -8.77 4.20
N GLY A 205 -0.17 -9.30 4.02
CA GLY A 205 0.42 -10.28 4.94
C GLY A 205 0.64 -9.73 6.35
N ASN A 206 1.12 -8.48 6.46
CA ASN A 206 1.35 -7.86 7.77
C ASN A 206 0.03 -7.67 8.52
N ILE A 207 -1.00 -7.13 7.87
CA ILE A 207 -2.28 -6.85 8.52
C ILE A 207 -3.03 -8.14 8.83
N PHE A 208 -3.08 -9.10 7.91
CA PHE A 208 -3.72 -10.39 8.14
C PHE A 208 -3.04 -11.18 9.28
N ALA A 209 -1.70 -11.16 9.33
CA ALA A 209 -0.96 -11.80 10.43
C ALA A 209 -1.24 -11.11 11.77
N GLY A 210 -1.27 -9.77 11.81
CA GLY A 210 -1.58 -8.99 13.01
C GLY A 210 -2.98 -9.26 13.54
N GLU A 211 -4.00 -9.26 12.68
CA GLU A 211 -5.38 -9.60 13.06
C GLU A 211 -5.47 -11.02 13.66
N ASN A 212 -4.82 -12.02 13.05
CA ASN A 212 -4.81 -13.38 13.58
C ASN A 212 -4.09 -13.50 14.92
N ILE A 213 -3.00 -12.75 15.15
CA ILE A 213 -2.31 -12.70 16.43
C ILE A 213 -3.21 -12.11 17.50
N LEU A 214 -3.87 -10.98 17.22
CA LEU A 214 -4.79 -10.33 18.14
C LEU A 214 -5.94 -11.25 18.53
N GLU A 215 -6.56 -11.93 17.56
CA GLU A 215 -7.62 -12.90 17.81
C GLU A 215 -7.14 -14.05 18.69
N SER A 216 -5.99 -14.66 18.37
CA SER A 216 -5.39 -15.72 19.16
C SER A 216 -5.11 -15.30 20.61
N MET A 217 -4.62 -14.06 20.81
CA MET A 217 -4.34 -13.52 22.14
C MET A 217 -5.61 -13.29 22.98
N MET A 218 -6.73 -12.91 22.34
CA MET A 218 -8.03 -12.78 23.03
C MET A 218 -8.52 -14.13 23.56
N HIS A 219 -8.27 -15.21 22.84
CA HIS A 219 -8.73 -16.56 23.25
C HIS A 219 -7.85 -17.24 24.31
N ILE A 220 -6.59 -16.80 24.53
CA ILE A 220 -5.67 -17.42 25.50
C ILE A 220 -6.22 -17.38 26.94
N VAL A 221 -6.89 -16.32 27.33
CA VAL A 221 -7.38 -16.11 28.72
C VAL A 221 -8.79 -16.72 28.92
N GLY A 222 -9.45 -17.10 27.83
CA GLY A 222 -10.82 -17.65 27.86
C GLY A 222 -11.89 -16.58 28.10
N ASP A 223 -13.04 -16.78 27.48
CA ASP A 223 -14.17 -15.81 27.40
C ASP A 223 -14.82 -15.43 28.75
N LYS A 224 -14.46 -16.09 29.84
CA LYS A 224 -15.08 -15.91 31.16
C LYS A 224 -14.31 -15.01 32.12
N THR A 225 -13.16 -14.47 31.68
CA THR A 225 -12.30 -13.70 32.56
C THR A 225 -12.38 -12.21 32.22
N TYR A 226 -12.73 -11.37 33.22
CA TYR A 226 -12.74 -9.89 33.06
C TYR A 226 -11.38 -9.29 32.64
N LEU A 227 -10.29 -10.07 32.67
CA LEU A 227 -8.94 -9.71 32.25
C LEU A 227 -8.61 -10.11 30.80
N ALA A 228 -9.54 -10.66 30.02
CA ALA A 228 -9.31 -11.12 28.65
C ALA A 228 -8.79 -10.01 27.70
N TRP A 229 -9.04 -8.74 28.03
CA TRP A 229 -8.54 -7.60 27.26
C TRP A 229 -7.04 -7.26 27.51
N LEU A 230 -6.45 -7.76 28.60
CA LEU A 230 -5.09 -7.39 28.99
C LEU A 230 -3.99 -8.01 28.08
N PRO A 231 -4.02 -9.31 27.73
CA PRO A 231 -3.01 -9.91 26.87
C PRO A 231 -2.95 -9.32 25.45
N PRO A 232 -4.07 -8.98 24.78
CA PRO A 232 -4.03 -8.35 23.47
C PRO A 232 -3.50 -6.92 23.47
N LEU A 233 -3.52 -6.20 24.62
CA LEU A 233 -3.18 -4.78 24.69
C LEU A 233 -1.79 -4.42 24.15
N PRO A 234 -0.69 -5.12 24.51
CA PRO A 234 0.62 -4.86 23.94
C PRO A 234 0.66 -5.09 22.41
N PHE A 235 -0.08 -6.10 21.94
CA PHE A 235 -0.17 -6.41 20.50
C PHE A 235 -0.96 -5.36 19.73
N TYR A 236 -1.99 -4.75 20.33
CA TYR A 236 -2.69 -3.59 19.75
C TYR A 236 -1.75 -2.40 19.53
N PHE A 237 -0.90 -2.07 20.52
CA PHE A 237 0.08 -1.00 20.35
C PHE A 237 1.12 -1.34 19.29
N MET A 238 1.58 -2.59 19.25
CA MET A 238 2.49 -3.06 18.21
C MET A 238 1.85 -2.93 16.82
N GLU A 239 0.60 -3.34 16.68
CA GLU A 239 -0.11 -3.32 15.39
C GLU A 239 -0.42 -1.89 14.91
N LEU A 240 -0.71 -0.94 15.82
CA LEU A 240 -0.81 0.48 15.51
C LEU A 240 0.50 1.01 14.91
N LEU A 241 1.64 0.63 15.51
CA LEU A 241 2.96 1.02 15.02
C LEU A 241 3.28 0.35 13.68
N VAL A 242 3.00 -0.94 13.54
CA VAL A 242 3.16 -1.70 12.29
C VAL A 242 2.33 -1.06 11.17
N GLY A 243 1.08 -0.69 11.45
CA GLY A 243 0.20 -0.01 10.51
C GLY A 243 0.76 1.33 10.00
N LEU A 244 1.35 2.13 10.89
CA LEU A 244 2.04 3.37 10.53
C LEU A 244 3.29 3.10 9.69
N ILE A 245 4.16 2.19 10.17
CA ILE A 245 5.39 1.83 9.45
C ILE A 245 5.07 1.28 8.07
N GLN A 246 4.03 0.46 7.94
CA GLN A 246 3.64 -0.11 6.66
C GLN A 246 3.17 0.95 5.65
N ALA A 247 2.41 1.95 6.10
CA ALA A 247 2.02 3.08 5.26
C ALA A 247 3.25 3.89 4.79
N LEU A 248 4.20 4.16 5.70
CA LEU A 248 5.45 4.83 5.38
C LEU A 248 6.31 4.03 4.42
N VAL A 249 6.48 2.73 4.66
CA VAL A 249 7.29 1.84 3.80
C VAL A 249 6.68 1.73 2.40
N PHE A 250 5.36 1.63 2.29
CA PHE A 250 4.68 1.61 0.99
C PHE A 250 4.98 2.90 0.22
N MET A 251 4.77 4.06 0.83
CA MET A 251 5.01 5.37 0.23
C MET A 251 6.50 5.57 -0.12
N LEU A 252 7.41 5.20 0.79
CA LEU A 252 8.86 5.33 0.58
C LEU A 252 9.34 4.47 -0.58
N LEU A 253 9.00 3.18 -0.60
CA LEU A 253 9.46 2.28 -1.67
C LEU A 253 8.92 2.71 -3.04
N THR A 254 7.64 3.09 -3.10
CA THR A 254 7.02 3.55 -4.35
C THR A 254 7.63 4.86 -4.83
N SER A 255 7.96 5.80 -3.94
CA SER A 255 8.63 7.06 -4.29
C SER A 255 10.08 6.84 -4.75
N VAL A 256 10.83 5.96 -4.09
CA VAL A 256 12.20 5.59 -4.52
C VAL A 256 12.18 4.92 -5.89
N PHE A 257 11.23 4.02 -6.15
CA PHE A 257 11.09 3.39 -7.47
C PHE A 257 10.77 4.39 -8.57
N LEU A 258 9.96 5.41 -8.26
CA LEU A 258 9.70 6.49 -9.20
C LEU A 258 10.96 7.32 -9.47
N LYS A 259 11.69 7.69 -8.42
CA LYS A 259 12.94 8.44 -8.56
C LYS A 259 13.96 7.72 -9.44
N LEU A 260 14.19 6.42 -9.16
CA LEU A 260 15.17 5.62 -9.89
C LEU A 260 14.96 5.62 -11.42
N ILE A 261 13.70 5.71 -11.89
CA ILE A 261 13.43 5.73 -13.31
C ILE A 261 13.49 7.16 -13.90
N CYS A 262 13.18 8.19 -13.10
CA CYS A 262 13.10 9.57 -13.56
C CYS A 262 14.45 10.32 -13.46
N ASP A 263 15.35 9.93 -12.55
CA ASP A 263 16.60 10.65 -12.24
C ASP A 263 17.73 10.44 -13.30
N HIS A 264 17.55 9.55 -14.25
CA HIS A 264 18.55 9.29 -15.29
C HIS A 264 18.43 10.23 -16.51
N GLY A 265 17.43 11.11 -16.54
CA GLY A 265 17.26 12.12 -17.60
C GLY A 265 18.12 13.37 -17.43
N ASP A 266 18.48 13.73 -16.20
CA ASP A 266 19.16 15.01 -15.92
C ASP A 266 20.67 14.99 -16.20
N HIS A 267 21.31 13.83 -16.35
CA HIS A 267 22.76 13.76 -16.61
C HIS A 267 23.18 13.92 -18.07
N ASP A 268 22.26 13.84 -19.02
CA ASP A 268 22.60 14.01 -20.44
C ASP A 268 22.47 15.49 -20.91
N ASP A 269 21.66 16.31 -20.25
CA ASP A 269 21.48 17.73 -20.64
C ASP A 269 22.63 18.65 -20.18
N GLU A 270 23.37 18.31 -19.11
CA GLU A 270 24.56 19.09 -18.70
C GLU A 270 25.78 18.89 -19.61
N LYS A 271 25.82 17.85 -20.45
CA LYS A 271 26.97 17.63 -21.40
C LYS A 271 26.87 18.34 -22.72
N HIS A 272 25.77 19.02 -23.02
CA HIS A 272 25.58 19.76 -24.27
C HIS A 272 25.64 21.28 -24.10
N SER A 273 25.95 21.81 -22.90
CA SER A 273 26.06 23.24 -22.63
C SER A 273 27.48 23.71 -22.32
N HIS A 274 28.51 23.03 -22.84
CA HIS A 274 29.90 23.53 -22.85
C HIS A 274 30.52 23.37 -24.24
#